data_ced40dc890c9c00472eafb0090a3c84c
#
_entry.id   ced40dc890c9c00472eafb0090a3c84c
#
_cell.length_a   1.000
_cell.length_b   1.000
_cell.length_c   1.000
_cell.angle_alpha   90.00
_cell.angle_beta   90.00
_cell.angle_gamma   90.00
#
_symmetry.space_group_name_H-M   'P 1'
#
loop_
_entity.id
_entity.type
_entity.pdbx_description
1 polymer ?
#
loop_
_entity_poly.entity_id
_entity_poly.type
_entity_poly.pdbx_seq_one_letter_code
_entity_poly.pdbx_strand_id
1 'polypeptide(L)'
;MKKMKSTVALVLALIMAFSAFTCASAAPASASSDASIAKAVDTLADAAEESGTHANCHNGDCGHAPVVVVPGINHSPTYLYDENDEPVLNKDGKRIGGTLLILDTDNLVTVLLKKLAWPLVKMLATQTDSGFPKAVYETVCDLFSIQKCDNEGNPINNLKTEKYGSLADMDKDTRDWAYRMIPMQKLTNIIGEDHVYFFTFNLVGSPMDSAANLNEYIQQVKKATGHDKVNLLNVSLGGTIFTAYLDAYGYKDINQVVNAVAATDGSEIIADFLTRGEAGFRIDDEFLYHEYIPRIIAEGSDTASLGYLLNLVIRIIPRQVFRDTLTAAMDGLSETLLVNCPQFWALVPSDRYDALCEKYLTDKDHAVLKAKTDRYHQAQLNLRKNVLAAHAAGVKIDSIAGANLAFGDIEYSYFSIIKSALDTNSDGIIQLSSTTMGATGAAPGQKLPDSYKP
;
A
#
# COMPACT_ATOMS: atom_id res chain seq x y z
N MET A 1 -38.46 -5.11 -11.49
CA MET A 1 -37.40 -4.13 -11.78
C MET A 1 -37.02 -3.25 -10.58
N LYS A 2 -37.91 -2.55 -9.86
CA LYS A 2 -37.53 -1.73 -8.67
C LYS A 2 -36.92 -2.56 -7.53
N LYS A 3 -37.44 -3.75 -7.20
CA LYS A 3 -36.89 -4.65 -6.17
C LYS A 3 -35.51 -5.21 -6.55
N MET A 4 -35.27 -5.47 -7.82
CA MET A 4 -33.98 -5.99 -8.33
C MET A 4 -32.90 -4.92 -8.28
N LYS A 5 -33.19 -3.65 -8.54
CA LYS A 5 -32.26 -2.52 -8.37
C LYS A 5 -31.87 -2.32 -6.90
N SER A 6 -32.79 -2.55 -5.95
CA SER A 6 -32.54 -2.49 -4.51
C SER A 6 -31.62 -3.60 -4.04
N THR A 7 -31.77 -4.83 -4.57
CA THR A 7 -30.90 -5.97 -4.25
C THR A 7 -29.47 -5.78 -4.80
N VAL A 8 -29.34 -5.18 -6.00
CA VAL A 8 -28.05 -4.82 -6.60
C VAL A 8 -27.31 -3.78 -5.79
N ALA A 9 -28.04 -2.72 -5.38
CA ALA A 9 -27.47 -1.67 -4.53
C ALA A 9 -26.98 -2.24 -3.20
N LEU A 10 -27.63 -3.27 -2.67
CA LEU A 10 -27.30 -3.95 -1.45
C LEU A 10 -26.00 -4.75 -1.53
N VAL A 11 -25.87 -5.53 -2.60
CA VAL A 11 -24.66 -6.31 -2.87
C VAL A 11 -23.49 -5.38 -3.17
N LEU A 12 -23.73 -4.32 -3.95
CA LEU A 12 -22.76 -3.24 -4.16
C LEU A 12 -22.37 -2.56 -2.85
N ALA A 13 -23.28 -2.40 -1.90
CA ALA A 13 -23.01 -1.81 -0.61
C ALA A 13 -22.15 -2.69 0.30
N LEU A 14 -22.40 -4.00 0.32
CA LEU A 14 -21.55 -4.97 1.02
C LEU A 14 -20.16 -5.05 0.38
N ILE A 15 -20.07 -5.01 -0.95
CA ILE A 15 -18.81 -5.04 -1.66
C ILE A 15 -18.13 -3.68 -1.63
N MET A 16 -18.86 -2.57 -1.61
CA MET A 16 -18.26 -1.26 -1.40
C MET A 16 -17.84 -1.04 0.06
N ALA A 17 -18.48 -1.64 1.04
CA ALA A 17 -17.93 -1.73 2.40
C ALA A 17 -16.62 -2.53 2.41
N PHE A 18 -16.47 -3.51 1.50
CA PHE A 18 -15.24 -4.25 1.26
C PHE A 18 -14.30 -3.57 0.27
N SER A 19 -14.79 -2.94 -0.81
CA SER A 19 -13.98 -2.11 -1.69
C SER A 19 -13.56 -0.80 -1.03
N ALA A 20 -14.19 -0.44 0.06
CA ALA A 20 -13.72 0.62 0.95
C ALA A 20 -12.42 0.22 1.66
N PHE A 21 -12.18 -1.06 1.87
CA PHE A 21 -10.83 -1.57 2.18
C PHE A 21 -9.84 -1.24 1.06
N THR A 22 -10.33 -1.12 -0.15
CA THR A 22 -9.58 -0.87 -1.37
C THR A 22 -9.63 0.59 -1.83
N CYS A 23 -10.69 1.32 -1.48
CA CYS A 23 -10.81 2.77 -1.67
C CYS A 23 -10.17 3.59 -0.53
N ALA A 24 -9.61 2.97 0.49
CA ALA A 24 -8.66 3.66 1.39
C ALA A 24 -7.49 4.32 0.61
N SER A 25 -7.32 3.92 -0.64
CA SER A 25 -6.40 4.54 -1.59
C SER A 25 -6.93 5.83 -2.25
N ALA A 26 -8.22 6.09 -2.20
CA ALA A 26 -8.81 7.35 -2.68
C ALA A 26 -9.19 8.29 -1.53
N ALA A 27 -9.15 7.82 -0.27
CA ALA A 27 -9.17 8.73 0.86
C ALA A 27 -7.86 9.53 0.83
N PRO A 28 -7.88 10.84 1.09
CA PRO A 28 -6.66 11.57 1.36
C PRO A 28 -5.88 10.79 2.42
N ALA A 29 -4.58 10.59 2.19
CA ALA A 29 -3.70 10.04 3.21
C ALA A 29 -4.03 10.74 4.53
N SER A 30 -4.01 10.04 5.66
CA SER A 30 -4.41 10.67 6.93
C SER A 30 -3.68 12.01 7.06
N ALA A 31 -4.30 13.03 7.61
CA ALA A 31 -3.69 14.36 7.76
C ALA A 31 -2.28 14.28 8.41
N SER A 32 -2.01 13.23 9.21
CA SER A 32 -0.70 12.93 9.78
C SER A 32 0.30 12.37 8.75
N SER A 33 -0.14 11.52 7.80
CA SER A 33 0.71 11.01 6.72
C SER A 33 1.07 12.11 5.73
N ASP A 34 0.10 12.94 5.34
CA ASP A 34 0.34 14.08 4.45
C ASP A 34 1.31 15.09 5.07
N ALA A 35 1.16 15.37 6.37
CA ALA A 35 2.08 16.25 7.10
C ALA A 35 3.50 15.65 7.18
N SER A 36 3.62 14.33 7.35
CA SER A 36 4.90 13.63 7.38
C SER A 36 5.58 13.63 6.01
N ILE A 37 4.82 13.42 4.93
CA ILE A 37 5.33 13.50 3.55
C ILE A 37 5.78 14.92 3.22
N ALA A 38 4.97 15.93 3.54
CA ALA A 38 5.34 17.34 3.35
C ALA A 38 6.62 17.70 4.12
N LYS A 39 6.75 17.24 5.37
CA LYS A 39 7.96 17.46 6.18
C LYS A 39 9.20 16.78 5.59
N ALA A 40 9.06 15.59 5.00
CA ALA A 40 10.16 14.93 4.33
C ALA A 40 10.62 15.68 3.07
N VAL A 41 9.68 16.19 2.29
CA VAL A 41 9.98 17.07 1.14
C VAL A 41 10.67 18.35 1.60
N ASP A 42 10.19 18.99 2.70
CA ASP A 42 10.83 20.17 3.29
C ASP A 42 12.27 19.87 3.74
N THR A 43 12.53 18.70 4.32
CA THR A 43 13.89 18.29 4.73
C THR A 43 14.86 18.25 3.55
N LEU A 44 14.41 17.76 2.39
CA LEU A 44 15.20 17.77 1.15
C LEU A 44 15.35 19.19 0.59
N ALA A 45 14.29 19.99 0.62
CA ALA A 45 14.29 21.37 0.15
C ALA A 45 15.23 22.24 0.98
N ASP A 46 15.16 22.16 2.31
CA ASP A 46 16.03 22.91 3.22
C ASP A 46 17.52 22.52 3.00
N ALA A 47 17.83 21.24 2.81
CA ALA A 47 19.19 20.79 2.49
C ALA A 47 19.67 21.30 1.11
N ALA A 48 18.76 21.44 0.15
CA ALA A 48 19.07 22.01 -1.15
C ALA A 48 19.30 23.53 -1.08
N GLU A 49 18.49 24.29 -0.31
CA GLU A 49 18.68 25.73 -0.10
C GLU A 49 20.06 26.07 0.48
N GLU A 50 20.57 25.24 1.41
CA GLU A 50 21.92 25.42 1.97
C GLU A 50 23.04 25.31 0.92
N SER A 51 22.80 24.62 -0.20
CA SER A 51 23.75 24.42 -1.29
C SER A 51 23.72 25.53 -2.35
N GLY A 52 22.76 26.45 -2.29
CA GLY A 52 22.59 27.57 -3.22
C GLY A 52 21.54 27.36 -4.31
N THR A 53 21.25 28.40 -5.10
CA THR A 53 20.21 28.32 -6.14
C THR A 53 20.71 27.59 -7.40
N HIS A 54 19.83 26.78 -7.97
CA HIS A 54 20.07 25.98 -9.16
C HIS A 54 19.77 26.76 -10.45
N ALA A 55 20.64 26.69 -11.42
CA ALA A 55 20.37 27.09 -12.80
C ALA A 55 20.76 25.94 -13.73
N ASN A 56 19.76 25.23 -14.28
CA ASN A 56 19.84 24.18 -15.31
C ASN A 56 21.16 23.39 -15.33
N CYS A 57 21.26 22.36 -14.49
CA CYS A 57 22.43 21.51 -14.43
C CYS A 57 22.28 20.30 -15.37
N HIS A 58 23.13 20.18 -16.36
CA HIS A 58 23.19 19.01 -17.22
C HIS A 58 24.50 18.23 -17.10
N ASN A 59 25.46 18.72 -16.31
CA ASN A 59 26.83 18.18 -16.22
C ASN A 59 27.25 17.80 -14.80
N GLY A 60 26.32 17.72 -13.85
CA GLY A 60 26.64 17.33 -12.45
C GLY A 60 27.34 18.42 -11.63
N ASP A 61 27.37 19.66 -12.09
CA ASP A 61 28.10 20.79 -11.49
C ASP A 61 27.22 21.75 -10.68
N CYS A 62 25.90 21.51 -10.61
CA CYS A 62 24.97 22.41 -9.92
C CYS A 62 24.96 22.30 -8.40
N GLY A 63 25.67 21.36 -7.80
CA GLY A 63 25.70 21.15 -6.36
C GLY A 63 24.48 20.43 -5.77
N HIS A 64 23.45 20.15 -6.58
CA HIS A 64 22.21 19.49 -6.14
C HIS A 64 22.10 18.08 -6.72
N ALA A 65 22.30 17.06 -5.90
CA ALA A 65 22.04 15.69 -6.35
C ALA A 65 20.57 15.50 -6.71
N PRO A 66 20.24 14.84 -7.83
CA PRO A 66 18.87 14.61 -8.24
C PRO A 66 18.12 13.78 -7.20
N VAL A 67 16.82 14.01 -7.07
CA VAL A 67 15.95 13.30 -6.13
C VAL A 67 15.17 12.22 -6.87
N VAL A 68 15.28 10.98 -6.41
CA VAL A 68 14.45 9.86 -6.85
C VAL A 68 13.39 9.58 -5.77
N VAL A 69 12.14 9.79 -6.14
CA VAL A 69 10.99 9.49 -5.29
C VAL A 69 10.62 8.03 -5.46
N VAL A 70 10.66 7.26 -4.38
CA VAL A 70 10.17 5.86 -4.31
C VAL A 70 8.84 5.88 -3.55
N PRO A 71 7.72 5.83 -4.26
CA PRO A 71 6.43 6.21 -3.72
C PRO A 71 5.76 5.11 -2.88
N GLY A 72 4.60 5.45 -2.28
CA GLY A 72 3.77 4.54 -1.51
C GLY A 72 2.87 3.63 -2.35
N ILE A 73 2.01 2.90 -1.65
CA ILE A 73 1.19 1.81 -2.21
C ILE A 73 0.23 2.25 -3.34
N ASN A 74 -0.21 3.49 -3.37
CA ASN A 74 -1.23 3.99 -4.31
C ASN A 74 -0.65 4.92 -5.39
N HIS A 75 0.64 4.82 -5.68
CA HIS A 75 1.32 5.81 -6.51
C HIS A 75 1.97 5.22 -7.78
N SER A 76 1.62 3.98 -8.14
CA SER A 76 2.22 3.30 -9.29
C SER A 76 1.13 2.82 -10.27
N PRO A 77 0.71 3.64 -11.24
CA PRO A 77 -0.30 3.24 -12.21
C PRO A 77 0.12 1.98 -12.96
N THR A 78 -0.69 0.94 -12.86
CA THR A 78 -0.44 -0.38 -13.44
C THR A 78 -1.63 -0.79 -14.28
N TYR A 79 -1.39 -1.33 -15.47
CA TYR A 79 -2.40 -1.68 -16.45
C TYR A 79 -2.29 -3.13 -16.90
N LEU A 80 -3.44 -3.69 -17.29
CA LEU A 80 -3.55 -5.03 -17.84
C LEU A 80 -3.24 -5.01 -19.35
N TYR A 81 -2.39 -5.96 -19.78
CA TYR A 81 -2.05 -6.22 -21.16
C TYR A 81 -2.44 -7.64 -21.56
N ASP A 82 -2.74 -7.83 -22.82
CA ASP A 82 -3.04 -9.14 -23.39
C ASP A 82 -1.76 -9.95 -23.74
N GLU A 83 -1.93 -11.12 -24.35
CA GLU A 83 -0.84 -11.99 -24.77
C GLU A 83 0.01 -11.42 -25.93
N ASN A 84 -0.51 -10.42 -26.66
CA ASN A 84 0.18 -9.72 -27.74
C ASN A 84 0.86 -8.44 -27.23
N ASP A 85 0.85 -8.21 -25.92
CA ASP A 85 1.42 -7.02 -25.31
C ASP A 85 0.67 -5.72 -25.62
N GLU A 86 -0.64 -5.83 -25.94
CA GLU A 86 -1.52 -4.70 -26.18
C GLU A 86 -2.36 -4.39 -24.92
N PRO A 87 -2.61 -3.11 -24.60
CA PRO A 87 -3.39 -2.74 -23.42
C PRO A 87 -4.85 -3.23 -23.56
N VAL A 88 -5.33 -3.91 -22.53
CA VAL A 88 -6.73 -4.35 -22.46
C VAL A 88 -7.62 -3.16 -22.16
N LEU A 89 -8.63 -2.95 -23.01
CA LEU A 89 -9.56 -1.84 -22.89
C LEU A 89 -10.93 -2.30 -22.35
N ASN A 90 -11.56 -1.44 -21.57
CA ASN A 90 -12.94 -1.61 -21.17
C ASN A 90 -13.91 -1.18 -22.28
N LYS A 91 -15.24 -1.31 -22.06
CA LYS A 91 -16.28 -0.95 -23.04
C LYS A 91 -16.28 0.50 -23.46
N ASP A 92 -15.75 1.39 -22.62
CA ASP A 92 -15.62 2.83 -22.90
C ASP A 92 -14.28 3.16 -23.61
N GLY A 93 -13.49 2.16 -24.00
CA GLY A 93 -12.19 2.32 -24.66
C GLY A 93 -11.07 2.79 -23.73
N LYS A 94 -11.25 2.69 -22.40
CA LYS A 94 -10.22 3.03 -21.41
C LYS A 94 -9.42 1.80 -21.02
N ARG A 95 -8.12 1.97 -20.79
CA ARG A 95 -7.26 0.89 -20.29
C ARG A 95 -7.76 0.37 -18.94
N ILE A 96 -7.82 -0.96 -18.79
CA ILE A 96 -8.09 -1.59 -17.49
C ILE A 96 -6.82 -1.47 -16.65
N GLY A 97 -6.92 -0.74 -15.55
CA GLY A 97 -5.77 -0.46 -14.70
C GLY A 97 -6.15 0.25 -13.41
N GLY A 98 -5.15 0.51 -12.59
CA GLY A 98 -5.30 1.20 -11.32
C GLY A 98 -3.97 1.40 -10.61
N THR A 99 -4.00 2.11 -9.52
CA THR A 99 -2.82 2.37 -8.69
C THR A 99 -2.69 1.43 -7.50
N LEU A 100 -3.81 0.90 -7.02
CA LEU A 100 -3.85 -0.08 -5.93
C LEU A 100 -4.60 -1.35 -6.36
N LEU A 101 -5.82 -1.17 -6.87
CA LEU A 101 -6.67 -2.26 -7.33
C LEU A 101 -6.98 -2.09 -8.81
N ILE A 102 -6.84 -3.19 -9.52
CA ILE A 102 -7.19 -3.29 -10.93
C ILE A 102 -8.47 -4.11 -11.03
N LEU A 103 -9.58 -3.43 -11.35
CA LEU A 103 -10.90 -4.03 -11.45
C LEU A 103 -11.45 -3.84 -12.87
N ASP A 104 -12.05 -4.91 -13.41
CA ASP A 104 -12.90 -4.79 -14.59
C ASP A 104 -14.28 -4.27 -14.15
N THR A 105 -14.43 -2.96 -14.15
CA THR A 105 -15.67 -2.28 -13.73
C THR A 105 -16.85 -2.55 -14.66
N ASP A 106 -16.62 -2.93 -15.92
CA ASP A 106 -17.68 -3.20 -16.90
C ASP A 106 -18.50 -4.43 -16.57
N ASN A 107 -17.84 -5.42 -15.99
CA ASN A 107 -18.47 -6.68 -15.62
C ASN A 107 -18.84 -6.74 -14.13
N LEU A 108 -18.37 -5.79 -13.32
CA LEU A 108 -18.57 -5.75 -11.87
C LEU A 108 -20.03 -6.00 -11.48
N VAL A 109 -20.95 -5.16 -11.95
CA VAL A 109 -22.39 -5.28 -11.62
C VAL A 109 -22.96 -6.62 -12.08
N THR A 110 -22.54 -7.11 -13.23
CA THR A 110 -23.00 -8.40 -13.79
C THR A 110 -22.51 -9.58 -12.96
N VAL A 111 -21.25 -9.58 -12.55
CA VAL A 111 -20.64 -10.61 -11.67
C VAL A 111 -21.37 -10.64 -10.33
N LEU A 112 -21.54 -9.48 -9.71
CA LEU A 112 -22.21 -9.34 -8.43
C LEU A 112 -23.65 -9.86 -8.47
N LEU A 113 -24.41 -9.48 -9.51
CA LEU A 113 -25.79 -9.93 -9.67
C LEU A 113 -25.88 -11.43 -9.90
N LYS A 114 -25.06 -11.97 -10.79
CA LYS A 114 -25.11 -13.39 -11.12
C LYS A 114 -24.74 -14.29 -9.95
N LYS A 115 -23.71 -13.88 -9.16
CA LYS A 115 -23.18 -14.72 -8.08
C LYS A 115 -23.90 -14.52 -6.75
N LEU A 116 -24.31 -13.29 -6.41
CA LEU A 116 -24.79 -12.96 -5.08
C LEU A 116 -26.32 -12.81 -4.97
N ALA A 117 -27.03 -12.48 -6.05
CA ALA A 117 -28.46 -12.19 -5.94
C ALA A 117 -29.28 -13.38 -5.40
N TRP A 118 -29.06 -14.58 -5.94
CA TRP A 118 -29.83 -15.76 -5.50
C TRP A 118 -29.41 -16.26 -4.11
N PRO A 119 -28.12 -16.43 -3.77
CA PRO A 119 -27.71 -16.74 -2.40
C PRO A 119 -28.23 -15.75 -1.37
N LEU A 120 -28.21 -14.45 -1.68
CA LEU A 120 -28.76 -13.42 -0.81
C LEU A 120 -30.27 -13.58 -0.58
N VAL A 121 -31.07 -13.76 -1.64
CA VAL A 121 -32.53 -13.97 -1.52
C VAL A 121 -32.81 -15.21 -0.68
N LYS A 122 -32.08 -16.30 -0.90
CA LYS A 122 -32.23 -17.54 -0.15
C LYS A 122 -31.89 -17.35 1.32
N MET A 123 -30.76 -16.69 1.63
CA MET A 123 -30.34 -16.36 2.99
C MET A 123 -31.38 -15.49 3.71
N LEU A 124 -31.90 -14.45 3.06
CA LEU A 124 -32.94 -13.58 3.65
C LEU A 124 -34.25 -14.34 3.89
N ALA A 125 -34.59 -15.29 3.03
CA ALA A 125 -35.84 -16.09 3.17
C ALA A 125 -35.70 -17.16 4.27
N THR A 126 -34.54 -17.77 4.40
CA THR A 126 -34.31 -18.88 5.36
C THR A 126 -33.73 -18.40 6.70
N GLN A 127 -33.22 -17.17 6.74
CA GLN A 127 -32.49 -16.61 7.89
C GLN A 127 -31.31 -17.51 8.35
N THR A 128 -30.68 -18.22 7.39
CA THR A 128 -29.52 -19.09 7.58
C THR A 128 -28.47 -18.77 6.54
N ASP A 129 -27.25 -19.30 6.68
CA ASP A 129 -26.13 -19.12 5.73
C ASP A 129 -26.57 -19.35 4.28
N SER A 130 -27.21 -20.45 3.99
CA SER A 130 -27.74 -20.81 2.65
C SER A 130 -26.71 -20.72 1.50
N GLY A 131 -25.41 -20.66 1.81
CA GLY A 131 -24.30 -20.53 0.85
C GLY A 131 -23.94 -19.11 0.49
N PHE A 132 -24.48 -18.09 1.18
CA PHE A 132 -24.17 -16.70 0.89
C PHE A 132 -22.72 -16.31 1.21
N PRO A 133 -22.13 -16.65 2.38
CA PRO A 133 -20.71 -16.41 2.64
C PRO A 133 -19.79 -17.03 1.58
N LYS A 134 -20.05 -18.28 1.17
CA LYS A 134 -19.28 -18.92 0.10
C LYS A 134 -19.38 -18.15 -1.23
N ALA A 135 -20.55 -17.70 -1.60
CA ALA A 135 -20.76 -16.91 -2.82
C ALA A 135 -20.01 -15.57 -2.75
N VAL A 136 -19.93 -14.96 -1.56
CA VAL A 136 -19.13 -13.74 -1.35
C VAL A 136 -17.64 -14.03 -1.49
N TYR A 137 -17.11 -15.09 -0.87
CA TYR A 137 -15.73 -15.53 -1.06
C TYR A 137 -15.36 -15.68 -2.54
N GLU A 138 -16.15 -16.49 -3.29
CA GLU A 138 -15.90 -16.72 -4.72
C GLU A 138 -15.98 -15.43 -5.55
N THR A 139 -16.86 -14.51 -5.16
CA THR A 139 -17.01 -13.23 -5.84
C THR A 139 -15.80 -12.33 -5.60
N VAL A 140 -15.28 -12.30 -4.37
CA VAL A 140 -14.07 -11.54 -4.02
C VAL A 140 -12.87 -12.11 -4.79
N CYS A 141 -12.71 -13.43 -4.83
CA CYS A 141 -11.62 -14.06 -5.59
C CYS A 141 -11.67 -13.67 -7.08
N ASP A 142 -12.87 -13.65 -7.69
CA ASP A 142 -13.01 -13.27 -9.10
C ASP A 142 -12.70 -11.78 -9.33
N LEU A 143 -13.19 -10.91 -8.45
CA LEU A 143 -13.02 -9.46 -8.60
C LEU A 143 -11.55 -9.04 -8.57
N PHE A 144 -10.76 -9.70 -7.73
CA PHE A 144 -9.34 -9.39 -7.56
C PHE A 144 -8.41 -10.30 -8.37
N SER A 145 -8.97 -11.18 -9.22
CA SER A 145 -8.20 -12.15 -10.00
C SER A 145 -7.19 -11.53 -10.96
N ILE A 146 -7.41 -10.27 -11.40
CA ILE A 146 -6.47 -9.56 -12.29
C ILE A 146 -5.09 -9.41 -11.62
N GLN A 147 -5.05 -9.17 -10.32
CA GLN A 147 -3.81 -8.96 -9.56
C GLN A 147 -3.33 -10.22 -8.82
N LYS A 148 -3.93 -11.36 -9.08
CA LYS A 148 -3.54 -12.63 -8.44
C LYS A 148 -2.14 -13.05 -8.89
N CYS A 149 -1.36 -13.57 -7.93
CA CYS A 149 -0.12 -14.29 -8.17
C CYS A 149 -0.35 -15.81 -8.13
N ASP A 150 0.50 -16.54 -8.85
CA ASP A 150 0.59 -18.00 -8.74
C ASP A 150 1.30 -18.42 -7.43
N ASN A 151 1.41 -19.72 -7.19
CA ASN A 151 2.06 -20.26 -5.98
C ASN A 151 3.58 -20.01 -5.94
N GLU A 152 4.18 -19.59 -7.04
CA GLU A 152 5.58 -19.17 -7.11
C GLU A 152 5.76 -17.67 -6.84
N GLY A 153 4.65 -16.93 -6.66
CA GLY A 153 4.65 -15.47 -6.45
C GLY A 153 4.86 -14.66 -7.71
N ASN A 154 4.48 -15.17 -8.88
CA ASN A 154 4.49 -14.41 -10.11
C ASN A 154 3.08 -13.93 -10.44
N PRO A 155 2.88 -12.71 -10.94
CA PRO A 155 1.58 -12.28 -11.47
C PRO A 155 1.10 -13.23 -12.57
N ILE A 156 -0.15 -13.70 -12.48
CA ILE A 156 -0.72 -14.60 -13.51
C ILE A 156 -1.16 -13.85 -14.78
N ASN A 157 -1.31 -12.55 -14.68
CA ASN A 157 -1.67 -11.68 -15.80
C ASN A 157 -0.51 -10.76 -16.18
N ASN A 158 -0.49 -10.34 -17.45
CA ASN A 158 0.51 -9.40 -17.94
C ASN A 158 0.19 -7.98 -17.44
N LEU A 159 0.78 -7.63 -16.29
CA LEU A 159 0.61 -6.33 -15.65
C LEU A 159 1.85 -5.47 -15.85
N LYS A 160 1.66 -4.28 -16.45
CA LYS A 160 2.74 -3.33 -16.66
C LYS A 160 2.48 -2.02 -15.93
N THR A 161 3.49 -1.58 -15.19
CA THR A 161 3.46 -0.31 -14.48
C THR A 161 4.04 0.79 -15.37
N GLU A 162 3.36 1.93 -15.42
CA GLU A 162 3.85 3.11 -16.14
C GLU A 162 5.20 3.54 -15.59
N LYS A 163 6.11 3.89 -16.48
CA LYS A 163 7.45 4.38 -16.13
C LYS A 163 7.56 5.86 -16.49
N TYR A 164 8.13 6.62 -15.60
CA TYR A 164 8.31 8.06 -15.77
C TYR A 164 9.79 8.45 -15.77
N GLY A 165 10.11 9.53 -16.44
CA GLY A 165 11.39 10.21 -16.35
C GLY A 165 11.39 11.23 -15.19
N SER A 166 11.99 12.40 -15.43
CA SER A 166 11.88 13.54 -14.51
C SER A 166 10.46 14.13 -14.52
N LEU A 167 10.11 14.94 -13.54
CA LEU A 167 8.83 15.68 -13.55
C LEU A 167 8.72 16.60 -14.77
N ALA A 168 9.83 17.12 -15.25
CA ALA A 168 9.86 17.94 -16.47
C ALA A 168 9.49 17.16 -17.74
N ASP A 169 9.75 15.84 -17.78
CA ASP A 169 9.42 14.97 -18.91
C ASP A 169 7.94 14.53 -18.93
N MET A 170 7.23 14.71 -17.81
CA MET A 170 5.83 14.32 -17.71
C MET A 170 4.92 15.30 -18.44
N ASP A 171 3.85 14.77 -19.05
CA ASP A 171 2.74 15.62 -19.48
C ASP A 171 2.09 16.33 -18.28
N LYS A 172 1.33 17.39 -18.56
CA LYS A 172 0.77 18.23 -17.51
C LYS A 172 -0.12 17.44 -16.52
N ASP A 173 -0.97 16.56 -17.02
CA ASP A 173 -1.96 15.85 -16.19
C ASP A 173 -1.26 14.83 -15.28
N THR A 174 -0.27 14.12 -15.79
CA THR A 174 0.58 13.19 -15.04
C THR A 174 1.42 13.93 -14.00
N ARG A 175 2.01 15.07 -14.34
CA ARG A 175 2.78 15.89 -13.40
C ARG A 175 1.90 16.48 -12.31
N ASP A 176 0.72 17.01 -12.65
CA ASP A 176 -0.26 17.50 -11.67
C ASP A 176 -0.73 16.37 -10.74
N TRP A 177 -0.86 15.14 -11.27
CA TRP A 177 -1.13 13.95 -10.45
C TRP A 177 0.03 13.66 -9.48
N ALA A 178 1.29 13.65 -9.95
CA ALA A 178 2.45 13.41 -9.10
C ALA A 178 2.54 14.42 -7.94
N TYR A 179 2.28 15.70 -8.21
CA TYR A 179 2.24 16.75 -7.19
C TYR A 179 1.08 16.60 -6.19
N ARG A 180 -0.07 16.05 -6.61
CA ARG A 180 -1.17 15.74 -5.67
C ARG A 180 -0.84 14.57 -4.77
N MET A 181 -0.06 13.60 -5.27
CA MET A 181 0.36 12.43 -4.48
C MET A 181 1.46 12.81 -3.48
N ILE A 182 2.42 13.62 -3.90
CA ILE A 182 3.56 14.07 -3.08
C ILE A 182 3.78 15.58 -3.34
N PRO A 183 3.63 16.45 -2.33
CA PRO A 183 3.67 17.91 -2.51
C PRO A 183 5.10 18.43 -2.68
N MET A 184 5.72 18.21 -3.83
CA MET A 184 7.13 18.50 -4.12
C MET A 184 7.41 19.93 -4.60
N GLN A 185 6.41 20.81 -4.63
CA GLN A 185 6.55 22.15 -5.25
C GLN A 185 7.68 23.00 -4.63
N LYS A 186 7.86 22.94 -3.30
CA LYS A 186 8.96 23.66 -2.65
C LYS A 186 10.30 23.15 -3.16
N LEU A 187 10.48 21.84 -3.21
CA LEU A 187 11.71 21.20 -3.67
C LEU A 187 12.00 21.52 -5.14
N THR A 188 11.01 21.37 -6.02
CA THR A 188 11.19 21.61 -7.47
C THR A 188 11.44 23.10 -7.79
N ASN A 189 10.98 24.02 -6.97
CA ASN A 189 11.32 25.45 -7.10
C ASN A 189 12.81 25.74 -6.84
N ILE A 190 13.50 24.88 -6.09
CA ILE A 190 14.90 25.03 -5.74
C ILE A 190 15.78 24.26 -6.71
N ILE A 191 15.51 22.97 -6.95
CA ILE A 191 16.38 22.10 -7.75
C ILE A 191 15.93 21.86 -9.20
N GLY A 192 14.75 22.37 -9.59
CA GLY A 192 14.14 22.15 -10.90
C GLY A 192 13.32 20.85 -11.00
N GLU A 193 12.32 20.83 -11.88
CA GLU A 193 11.53 19.64 -12.18
C GLU A 193 12.35 18.57 -12.92
N ASP A 194 13.40 18.95 -13.63
CA ASP A 194 14.34 18.09 -14.34
C ASP A 194 15.29 17.31 -13.42
N HIS A 195 15.36 17.69 -12.12
CA HIS A 195 16.13 17.02 -11.08
C HIS A 195 15.29 16.17 -10.11
N VAL A 196 13.96 16.10 -10.32
CA VAL A 196 13.07 15.27 -9.52
C VAL A 196 12.48 14.15 -10.39
N TYR A 197 12.78 12.91 -10.03
CA TYR A 197 12.44 11.70 -10.76
C TYR A 197 11.45 10.87 -9.95
N PHE A 198 10.39 10.39 -10.61
CA PHE A 198 9.33 9.64 -9.95
C PHE A 198 9.40 8.17 -10.36
N PHE A 199 9.97 7.33 -9.49
CA PHE A 199 10.04 5.89 -9.69
C PHE A 199 8.68 5.23 -9.47
N THR A 200 8.39 4.17 -10.22
CA THR A 200 7.18 3.36 -10.06
C THR A 200 7.54 1.87 -10.08
N PHE A 201 6.75 1.08 -9.39
CA PHE A 201 6.96 -0.36 -9.31
C PHE A 201 5.65 -1.14 -9.27
N ASN A 202 5.67 -2.40 -9.69
CA ASN A 202 4.49 -3.25 -9.68
C ASN A 202 4.15 -3.71 -8.26
N LEU A 203 2.94 -3.38 -7.79
CA LEU A 203 2.47 -3.73 -6.45
C LEU A 203 2.39 -5.25 -6.21
N VAL A 204 2.18 -6.04 -7.26
CA VAL A 204 2.11 -7.51 -7.16
C VAL A 204 3.41 -8.21 -7.58
N GLY A 205 4.50 -7.45 -7.72
CA GLY A 205 5.82 -7.98 -8.01
C GLY A 205 6.60 -8.41 -6.78
N SER A 206 7.89 -8.71 -6.99
CA SER A 206 8.84 -8.95 -5.92
C SER A 206 9.51 -7.64 -5.49
N PRO A 207 9.68 -7.36 -4.19
CA PRO A 207 10.44 -6.19 -3.73
C PRO A 207 11.90 -6.25 -4.16
N MET A 208 12.49 -7.45 -4.30
CA MET A 208 13.86 -7.61 -4.78
C MET A 208 13.99 -7.24 -6.26
N ASP A 209 13.00 -7.60 -7.10
CA ASP A 209 12.96 -7.20 -8.51
C ASP A 209 12.72 -5.70 -8.65
N SER A 210 11.84 -5.15 -7.80
CA SER A 210 11.63 -3.70 -7.74
C SER A 210 12.88 -2.94 -7.33
N ALA A 211 13.69 -3.49 -6.42
CA ALA A 211 14.99 -2.92 -6.06
C ALA A 211 16.01 -3.01 -7.21
N ALA A 212 15.99 -4.07 -8.01
CA ALA A 212 16.81 -4.17 -9.23
C ALA A 212 16.40 -3.10 -10.25
N ASN A 213 15.11 -2.93 -10.48
CA ASN A 213 14.60 -1.87 -11.36
C ASN A 213 14.93 -0.46 -10.83
N LEU A 214 14.88 -0.25 -9.50
CA LEU A 214 15.30 1.01 -8.88
C LEU A 214 16.79 1.27 -9.11
N ASN A 215 17.65 0.24 -8.99
CA ASN A 215 19.07 0.38 -9.27
C ASN A 215 19.33 0.80 -10.73
N GLU A 216 18.67 0.15 -11.68
CA GLU A 216 18.76 0.55 -13.11
C GLU A 216 18.27 1.98 -13.33
N TYR A 217 17.16 2.36 -12.69
CA TYR A 217 16.61 3.70 -12.76
C TYR A 217 17.56 4.75 -12.19
N ILE A 218 18.19 4.48 -11.05
CA ILE A 218 19.23 5.34 -10.46
C ILE A 218 20.41 5.52 -11.43
N GLN A 219 20.88 4.47 -12.11
CA GLN A 219 21.94 4.60 -13.09
C GLN A 219 21.51 5.48 -14.29
N GLN A 220 20.24 5.37 -14.72
CA GLN A 220 19.69 6.24 -15.77
C GLN A 220 19.63 7.70 -15.31
N VAL A 221 19.18 7.98 -14.10
CA VAL A 221 19.12 9.32 -13.50
C VAL A 221 20.53 9.93 -13.41
N LYS A 222 21.50 9.17 -12.90
CA LYS A 222 22.91 9.60 -12.83
C LYS A 222 23.46 9.98 -14.20
N LYS A 223 23.17 9.15 -15.20
CA LYS A 223 23.60 9.41 -16.58
C LYS A 223 22.91 10.64 -17.18
N ALA A 224 21.63 10.84 -16.92
CA ALA A 224 20.84 11.95 -17.45
C ALA A 224 21.27 13.30 -16.86
N THR A 225 21.60 13.31 -15.55
CA THR A 225 21.95 14.53 -14.82
C THR A 225 23.45 14.79 -14.70
N GLY A 226 24.29 13.79 -14.99
CA GLY A 226 25.76 13.87 -14.83
C GLY A 226 26.22 13.76 -13.37
N HIS A 227 25.33 13.52 -12.42
CA HIS A 227 25.68 13.36 -11.01
C HIS A 227 26.13 11.93 -10.68
N ASP A 228 27.08 11.81 -9.75
CA ASP A 228 27.59 10.51 -9.29
C ASP A 228 26.64 9.81 -8.29
N LYS A 229 25.77 10.57 -7.63
CA LYS A 229 24.87 10.09 -6.58
C LYS A 229 23.50 10.74 -6.70
N VAL A 230 22.49 10.08 -6.10
CA VAL A 230 21.11 10.57 -6.00
C VAL A 230 20.70 10.75 -4.54
N ASN A 231 19.70 11.57 -4.29
CA ASN A 231 18.94 11.56 -3.04
C ASN A 231 17.70 10.66 -3.21
N LEU A 232 17.34 9.89 -2.18
CA LEU A 232 16.14 9.07 -2.17
C LEU A 232 15.09 9.67 -1.25
N LEU A 233 13.86 9.79 -1.74
CA LEU A 233 12.67 10.07 -0.94
C LEU A 233 11.79 8.82 -0.95
N ASN A 234 11.82 8.04 0.13
CA ASN A 234 11.04 6.82 0.26
C ASN A 234 9.76 7.10 1.03
N VAL A 235 8.60 6.81 0.45
CA VAL A 235 7.30 7.07 1.06
C VAL A 235 6.56 5.76 1.32
N SER A 236 6.11 5.54 2.57
CA SER A 236 5.22 4.42 2.93
C SER A 236 5.77 3.07 2.40
N LEU A 237 5.04 2.36 1.51
CA LEU A 237 5.46 1.10 0.89
C LEU A 237 6.84 1.19 0.20
N GLY A 238 7.25 2.37 -0.28
CA GLY A 238 8.58 2.59 -0.85
C GLY A 238 9.72 2.23 0.10
N GLY A 239 9.46 2.20 1.41
CA GLY A 239 10.40 1.72 2.42
C GLY A 239 10.80 0.25 2.24
N THR A 240 9.90 -0.62 1.76
CA THR A 240 10.23 -2.02 1.47
C THR A 240 11.22 -2.13 0.31
N ILE A 241 11.05 -1.29 -0.72
CA ILE A 241 11.95 -1.26 -1.89
C ILE A 241 13.32 -0.71 -1.49
N PHE A 242 13.35 0.34 -0.64
CA PHE A 242 14.59 0.86 -0.07
C PHE A 242 15.34 -0.20 0.75
N THR A 243 14.65 -0.95 1.61
CA THR A 243 15.25 -2.05 2.40
C THR A 243 15.89 -3.11 1.48
N ALA A 244 15.17 -3.53 0.44
CA ALA A 244 15.67 -4.46 -0.56
C ALA A 244 16.87 -3.90 -1.35
N TYR A 245 16.79 -2.62 -1.76
CA TYR A 245 17.84 -1.93 -2.49
C TYR A 245 19.12 -1.82 -1.66
N LEU A 246 19.00 -1.38 -0.42
CA LEU A 246 20.15 -1.18 0.45
C LEU A 246 20.90 -2.50 0.74
N ASP A 247 20.16 -3.61 0.84
CA ASP A 247 20.74 -4.94 1.04
C ASP A 247 21.39 -5.50 -0.23
N ALA A 248 20.80 -5.28 -1.40
CA ALA A 248 21.27 -5.86 -2.65
C ALA A 248 22.39 -5.03 -3.33
N TYR A 249 22.31 -3.70 -3.25
CA TYR A 249 23.17 -2.78 -4.01
C TYR A 249 24.02 -1.87 -3.14
N GLY A 250 23.70 -1.79 -1.82
CA GLY A 250 24.39 -0.92 -0.89
C GLY A 250 24.08 0.55 -1.11
N TYR A 251 25.00 1.42 -0.70
CA TYR A 251 24.76 2.87 -0.57
C TYR A 251 25.67 3.74 -1.44
N LYS A 252 26.51 3.15 -2.30
CA LYS A 252 27.53 3.89 -3.07
C LYS A 252 26.95 4.98 -3.98
N ASP A 253 25.75 4.77 -4.50
CA ASP A 253 25.06 5.66 -5.42
C ASP A 253 24.11 6.65 -4.70
N ILE A 254 24.11 6.63 -3.36
CA ILE A 254 23.21 7.45 -2.52
C ILE A 254 24.00 8.57 -1.83
N ASN A 255 23.49 9.80 -1.91
CA ASN A 255 23.98 10.95 -1.18
C ASN A 255 23.19 11.17 0.13
N GLN A 256 21.85 11.19 0.03
CA GLN A 256 20.95 11.36 1.17
C GLN A 256 19.72 10.46 1.01
N VAL A 257 19.17 10.00 2.12
CA VAL A 257 17.90 9.29 2.20
C VAL A 257 16.98 10.07 3.13
N VAL A 258 15.77 10.34 2.68
CA VAL A 258 14.69 10.83 3.54
C VAL A 258 13.53 9.83 3.46
N ASN A 259 13.21 9.23 4.59
CA ASN A 259 12.10 8.31 4.76
C ASN A 259 10.89 9.04 5.31
N ALA A 260 9.78 9.04 4.57
CA ALA A 260 8.50 9.61 4.96
C ALA A 260 7.53 8.49 5.31
N VAL A 261 7.31 8.23 6.58
CA VAL A 261 6.47 7.13 7.10
C VAL A 261 6.75 5.79 6.38
N ALA A 262 8.02 5.53 6.09
CA ALA A 262 8.44 4.42 5.25
C ALA A 262 8.33 3.08 5.98
N ALA A 263 7.69 2.09 5.36
CA ALA A 263 7.54 0.73 5.89
C ALA A 263 8.82 -0.08 5.70
N THR A 264 9.92 0.31 6.38
CA THR A 264 11.23 -0.31 6.18
C THR A 264 11.32 -1.72 6.77
N ASP A 265 10.47 -2.04 7.76
CA ASP A 265 10.28 -3.36 8.34
C ASP A 265 8.78 -3.73 8.37
N GLY A 266 8.07 -3.46 7.28
CA GLY A 266 6.68 -3.82 7.09
C GLY A 266 5.68 -3.02 7.92
N SER A 267 4.48 -3.58 8.06
CA SER A 267 3.37 -3.05 8.87
C SER A 267 2.64 -4.17 9.59
N GLU A 268 2.44 -4.00 10.89
CA GLU A 268 1.70 -4.93 11.74
C GLU A 268 0.26 -5.19 11.23
N ILE A 269 -0.35 -4.24 10.53
CA ILE A 269 -1.68 -4.44 9.93
C ILE A 269 -1.69 -5.66 9.00
N ILE A 270 -0.66 -5.85 8.19
CA ILE A 270 -0.60 -6.99 7.27
C ILE A 270 -0.36 -8.30 8.03
N ALA A 271 0.52 -8.28 9.03
CA ALA A 271 0.75 -9.44 9.88
C ALA A 271 -0.51 -9.84 10.65
N ASP A 272 -1.22 -8.88 11.23
CA ASP A 272 -2.48 -9.12 11.94
C ASP A 272 -3.56 -9.64 11.01
N PHE A 273 -3.65 -9.08 9.79
CA PHE A 273 -4.60 -9.54 8.78
C PHE A 273 -4.37 -11.01 8.41
N LEU A 274 -3.11 -11.43 8.29
CA LEU A 274 -2.74 -12.81 8.00
C LEU A 274 -2.86 -13.72 9.25
N THR A 275 -2.63 -13.20 10.46
CA THR A 275 -2.75 -13.95 11.72
C THR A 275 -4.20 -14.29 12.01
N ARG A 276 -5.09 -13.31 11.99
CA ARG A 276 -6.54 -13.40 12.26
C ARG A 276 -6.92 -13.89 13.66
N GLY A 277 -8.19 -13.73 13.99
CA GLY A 277 -8.75 -14.17 15.26
C GLY A 277 -8.34 -13.28 16.44
N GLU A 278 -8.33 -13.84 17.64
CA GLU A 278 -8.04 -13.06 18.88
C GLU A 278 -6.60 -12.54 18.92
N ALA A 279 -5.67 -13.24 18.29
CA ALA A 279 -4.25 -12.88 18.24
C ALA A 279 -3.86 -11.95 17.07
N GLY A 280 -4.83 -11.55 16.25
CA GLY A 280 -4.59 -10.73 15.08
C GLY A 280 -5.80 -9.88 14.74
N PHE A 281 -6.11 -9.87 13.46
CA PHE A 281 -7.21 -9.08 12.91
C PHE A 281 -8.58 -9.64 13.28
N ARG A 282 -9.47 -8.76 13.76
CA ARG A 282 -10.88 -9.06 13.95
C ARG A 282 -11.77 -7.90 13.49
N ILE A 283 -12.93 -8.24 12.97
CA ILE A 283 -13.95 -7.24 12.66
C ILE A 283 -14.75 -6.97 13.94
N ASP A 284 -14.82 -5.70 14.31
CA ASP A 284 -15.70 -5.24 15.38
C ASP A 284 -17.08 -4.96 14.82
N ASP A 285 -17.96 -5.97 14.87
CA ASP A 285 -19.33 -5.83 14.38
C ASP A 285 -20.16 -4.88 15.25
N GLU A 286 -19.87 -4.72 16.53
CA GLU A 286 -20.54 -3.74 17.40
C GLU A 286 -20.17 -2.31 16.98
N PHE A 287 -18.88 -2.04 16.74
CA PHE A 287 -18.45 -0.73 16.20
C PHE A 287 -19.09 -0.44 14.84
N LEU A 288 -19.12 -1.44 13.93
CA LEU A 288 -19.76 -1.31 12.63
C LEU A 288 -21.24 -0.93 12.74
N TYR A 289 -21.99 -1.60 13.64
CA TYR A 289 -23.41 -1.38 13.83
C TYR A 289 -23.76 -0.06 14.55
N HIS A 290 -23.01 0.28 15.57
CA HIS A 290 -23.40 1.34 16.50
C HIS A 290 -22.71 2.67 16.23
N GLU A 291 -21.58 2.66 15.54
CA GLU A 291 -20.79 3.86 15.29
C GLU A 291 -20.57 4.13 13.80
N TYR A 292 -19.98 3.18 13.07
CA TYR A 292 -19.55 3.42 11.68
C TYR A 292 -20.71 3.66 10.73
N ILE A 293 -21.73 2.79 10.70
CA ILE A 293 -22.88 2.94 9.82
C ILE A 293 -23.72 4.17 10.16
N PRO A 294 -24.07 4.45 11.44
CA PRO A 294 -24.73 5.69 11.80
C PRO A 294 -23.96 6.95 11.41
N ARG A 295 -22.61 6.92 11.50
CA ARG A 295 -21.75 8.03 11.09
C ARG A 295 -21.83 8.29 9.58
N ILE A 296 -21.68 7.26 8.74
CA ILE A 296 -21.86 7.37 7.27
C ILE A 296 -23.23 7.98 6.92
N ILE A 297 -24.29 7.60 7.65
CA ILE A 297 -25.64 8.14 7.44
C ILE A 297 -25.71 9.62 7.84
N ALA A 298 -25.05 9.99 8.94
CA ALA A 298 -25.11 11.35 9.49
C ALA A 298 -24.33 12.37 8.64
N GLU A 299 -23.31 11.96 7.93
CA GLU A 299 -22.46 12.83 7.09
C GLU A 299 -23.19 13.43 5.89
N GLY A 300 -24.40 12.96 5.57
CA GLY A 300 -25.30 13.60 4.58
C GLY A 300 -24.73 13.70 3.16
N SER A 301 -23.73 12.89 2.84
CA SER A 301 -23.12 12.81 1.52
C SER A 301 -23.94 11.96 0.54
N ASP A 302 -23.54 11.90 -0.72
CA ASP A 302 -24.11 10.99 -1.73
C ASP A 302 -24.07 9.52 -1.28
N THR A 303 -23.24 9.20 -0.27
CA THR A 303 -23.15 7.89 0.38
C THR A 303 -24.19 7.64 1.47
N ALA A 304 -24.94 8.66 1.92
CA ALA A 304 -25.96 8.51 2.98
C ALA A 304 -27.06 7.52 2.59
N SER A 305 -27.53 7.56 1.33
CA SER A 305 -28.52 6.60 0.82
C SER A 305 -28.00 5.15 0.84
N LEU A 306 -26.71 4.97 0.62
CA LEU A 306 -26.01 3.71 0.74
C LEU A 306 -25.91 3.26 2.21
N GLY A 307 -25.60 4.18 3.12
CA GLY A 307 -25.57 3.93 4.57
C GLY A 307 -26.93 3.47 5.10
N TYR A 308 -28.04 4.10 4.68
CA TYR A 308 -29.39 3.66 5.04
C TYR A 308 -29.70 2.25 4.55
N LEU A 309 -29.30 1.93 3.32
CA LEU A 309 -29.52 0.60 2.75
C LEU A 309 -28.68 -0.47 3.47
N LEU A 310 -27.42 -0.18 3.74
CA LEU A 310 -26.52 -1.03 4.53
C LEU A 310 -27.09 -1.31 5.91
N ASN A 311 -27.51 -0.28 6.63
CA ASN A 311 -28.13 -0.41 7.95
C ASN A 311 -29.37 -1.32 7.94
N LEU A 312 -30.25 -1.13 6.94
CA LEU A 312 -31.44 -1.97 6.79
C LEU A 312 -31.07 -3.45 6.60
N VAL A 313 -30.10 -3.71 5.74
CA VAL A 313 -29.72 -5.08 5.38
C VAL A 313 -28.98 -5.78 6.50
N ILE A 314 -28.00 -5.13 7.08
CA ILE A 314 -27.25 -5.67 8.20
C ILE A 314 -28.19 -6.05 9.34
N ARG A 315 -29.25 -5.27 9.59
CA ARG A 315 -30.28 -5.58 10.62
C ARG A 315 -31.18 -6.77 10.27
N ILE A 316 -31.32 -7.11 9.00
CA ILE A 316 -32.15 -8.24 8.54
C ILE A 316 -31.33 -9.54 8.49
N ILE A 317 -30.00 -9.45 8.31
CA ILE A 317 -29.12 -10.61 8.26
C ILE A 317 -28.85 -11.11 9.69
N PRO A 318 -28.97 -12.43 9.97
CA PRO A 318 -28.54 -12.98 11.24
C PRO A 318 -27.08 -12.63 11.52
N ARG A 319 -26.75 -12.18 12.73
CA ARG A 319 -25.39 -11.72 13.11
C ARG A 319 -24.31 -12.73 12.77
N GLN A 320 -24.56 -14.03 13.01
CA GLN A 320 -23.57 -15.06 12.70
C GLN A 320 -23.31 -15.15 11.19
N VAL A 321 -24.35 -15.13 10.35
CA VAL A 321 -24.21 -15.15 8.88
C VAL A 321 -23.48 -13.90 8.39
N PHE A 322 -23.70 -12.76 9.03
CA PHE A 322 -22.98 -11.53 8.73
C PHE A 322 -21.47 -11.68 9.03
N ARG A 323 -21.11 -12.19 10.23
CA ARG A 323 -19.71 -12.46 10.60
C ARG A 323 -19.04 -13.45 9.65
N ASP A 324 -19.73 -14.56 9.33
CA ASP A 324 -19.25 -15.57 8.39
C ASP A 324 -19.03 -14.98 6.99
N THR A 325 -19.90 -14.07 6.56
CA THR A 325 -19.77 -13.36 5.28
C THR A 325 -18.55 -12.43 5.25
N LEU A 326 -18.34 -11.68 6.33
CA LEU A 326 -17.16 -10.82 6.46
C LEU A 326 -15.86 -11.65 6.48
N THR A 327 -15.86 -12.76 7.23
CA THR A 327 -14.73 -13.69 7.26
C THR A 327 -14.45 -14.26 5.86
N ALA A 328 -15.48 -14.73 5.17
CA ALA A 328 -15.37 -15.28 3.82
C ALA A 328 -14.81 -14.27 2.81
N ALA A 329 -15.22 -13.00 2.90
CA ALA A 329 -14.67 -11.96 2.05
C ALA A 329 -13.19 -11.66 2.35
N MET A 330 -12.80 -11.66 3.63
CA MET A 330 -11.40 -11.53 4.05
C MET A 330 -10.55 -12.71 3.60
N ASP A 331 -11.10 -13.93 3.64
CA ASP A 331 -10.44 -15.13 3.13
C ASP A 331 -10.18 -15.01 1.64
N GLY A 332 -11.21 -14.62 0.87
CA GLY A 332 -11.07 -14.41 -0.57
C GLY A 332 -10.02 -13.36 -0.92
N LEU A 333 -9.99 -12.23 -0.19
CA LEU A 333 -8.99 -11.18 -0.38
C LEU A 333 -7.58 -11.68 -0.05
N SER A 334 -7.43 -12.37 1.10
CA SER A 334 -6.15 -12.88 1.55
C SER A 334 -5.56 -13.89 0.56
N GLU A 335 -6.35 -14.87 0.13
CA GLU A 335 -5.90 -15.91 -0.79
C GLU A 335 -5.63 -15.38 -2.20
N THR A 336 -6.35 -14.34 -2.61
CA THR A 336 -6.19 -13.79 -3.97
C THR A 336 -5.05 -12.79 -4.06
N LEU A 337 -4.92 -11.89 -3.08
CA LEU A 337 -3.97 -10.78 -3.16
C LEU A 337 -2.75 -10.91 -2.26
N LEU A 338 -2.87 -11.53 -1.07
CA LEU A 338 -1.82 -11.41 -0.07
C LEU A 338 -0.90 -12.62 0.00
N VAL A 339 -1.47 -13.83 0.14
CA VAL A 339 -0.70 -15.04 0.46
C VAL A 339 0.34 -15.38 -0.61
N ASN A 340 0.00 -15.19 -1.88
CA ASN A 340 0.89 -15.53 -2.99
C ASN A 340 1.68 -14.33 -3.54
N CYS A 341 1.55 -13.14 -2.96
CA CYS A 341 2.20 -11.95 -3.48
C CYS A 341 3.45 -11.57 -2.65
N PRO A 342 4.67 -11.64 -3.22
CA PRO A 342 5.90 -11.32 -2.49
C PRO A 342 5.94 -9.91 -1.93
N GLN A 343 5.32 -8.91 -2.60
CA GLN A 343 5.29 -7.53 -2.13
C GLN A 343 4.48 -7.37 -0.84
N PHE A 344 3.40 -8.16 -0.66
CA PHE A 344 2.65 -8.13 0.60
C PHE A 344 3.40 -8.87 1.72
N TRP A 345 4.19 -9.90 1.40
CA TRP A 345 5.10 -10.51 2.36
C TRP A 345 6.21 -9.55 2.82
N ALA A 346 6.62 -8.62 1.96
CA ALA A 346 7.55 -7.56 2.37
C ALA A 346 6.95 -6.57 3.37
N LEU A 347 5.64 -6.52 3.49
CA LEU A 347 4.94 -5.76 4.52
C LEU A 347 4.75 -6.53 5.83
N VAL A 348 5.11 -7.80 5.90
CA VAL A 348 5.13 -8.56 7.18
C VAL A 348 6.37 -8.12 7.96
N PRO A 349 6.22 -7.63 9.22
CA PRO A 349 7.36 -7.33 10.08
C PRO A 349 8.28 -8.53 10.29
N SER A 350 9.58 -8.27 10.40
CA SER A 350 10.59 -9.33 10.47
C SER A 350 10.40 -10.29 11.65
N ASP A 351 9.91 -9.82 12.78
CA ASP A 351 9.64 -10.64 13.97
C ASP A 351 8.34 -11.49 13.87
N ARG A 352 7.48 -11.21 12.87
CA ARG A 352 6.24 -11.96 12.60
C ARG A 352 6.39 -12.96 11.44
N TYR A 353 7.49 -12.86 10.68
CA TYR A 353 7.68 -13.59 9.44
C TYR A 353 7.64 -15.11 9.61
N ASP A 354 8.44 -15.66 10.53
CA ASP A 354 8.59 -17.11 10.70
C ASP A 354 7.25 -17.79 11.01
N ALA A 355 6.47 -17.23 11.94
CA ALA A 355 5.17 -17.79 12.34
C ALA A 355 4.15 -17.79 11.16
N LEU A 356 4.14 -16.73 10.36
CA LEU A 356 3.26 -16.64 9.20
C LEU A 356 3.76 -17.52 8.05
N CYS A 357 5.06 -17.62 7.86
CA CYS A 357 5.66 -18.52 6.89
C CYS A 357 5.34 -19.99 7.20
N GLU A 358 5.42 -20.40 8.48
CA GLU A 358 5.00 -21.74 8.93
C GLU A 358 3.50 -21.99 8.65
N LYS A 359 2.67 -20.98 8.78
CA LYS A 359 1.22 -21.09 8.54
C LYS A 359 0.86 -21.23 7.06
N TYR A 360 1.55 -20.50 6.16
CA TYR A 360 1.10 -20.33 4.77
C TYR A 360 2.03 -20.91 3.70
N LEU A 361 3.33 -21.08 3.97
CA LEU A 361 4.35 -21.39 2.95
C LEU A 361 5.11 -22.72 3.21
N THR A 362 4.46 -23.69 3.88
CA THR A 362 5.11 -24.95 4.24
C THR A 362 4.93 -26.07 3.20
N ASP A 363 3.98 -25.93 2.28
CA ASP A 363 3.78 -26.93 1.24
C ASP A 363 4.80 -26.79 0.08
N LYS A 364 4.91 -27.84 -0.72
CA LYS A 364 5.90 -27.89 -1.82
C LYS A 364 5.59 -26.92 -2.96
N ASP A 365 4.32 -26.57 -3.13
CA ASP A 365 3.87 -25.72 -4.23
C ASP A 365 4.32 -24.25 -3.98
N HIS A 366 4.52 -23.87 -2.72
CA HIS A 366 5.00 -22.53 -2.33
C HIS A 366 6.52 -22.44 -2.15
N ALA A 367 7.29 -23.48 -2.48
CA ALA A 367 8.75 -23.47 -2.22
C ALA A 367 9.50 -22.32 -2.92
N VAL A 368 9.08 -21.96 -4.14
CA VAL A 368 9.68 -20.83 -4.89
C VAL A 368 9.30 -19.49 -4.25
N LEU A 369 8.01 -19.30 -3.92
CA LEU A 369 7.55 -18.11 -3.22
C LEU A 369 8.26 -17.95 -1.87
N LYS A 370 8.36 -19.04 -1.10
CA LYS A 370 9.10 -19.04 0.16
C LYS A 370 10.54 -18.56 0.00
N ALA A 371 11.25 -19.05 -1.01
CA ALA A 371 12.61 -18.61 -1.29
C ALA A 371 12.70 -17.10 -1.62
N LYS A 372 11.72 -16.55 -2.36
CA LYS A 372 11.62 -15.13 -2.65
C LYS A 372 11.38 -14.31 -1.37
N THR A 373 10.46 -14.76 -0.52
CA THR A 373 10.13 -14.07 0.74
C THR A 373 11.24 -14.20 1.77
N ASP A 374 11.90 -15.37 1.90
CA ASP A 374 13.09 -15.57 2.74
C ASP A 374 14.22 -14.60 2.33
N ARG A 375 14.42 -14.40 1.01
CA ARG A 375 15.44 -13.46 0.52
C ARG A 375 15.16 -12.02 0.95
N TYR A 376 13.90 -11.59 0.90
CA TYR A 376 13.52 -10.26 1.38
C TYR A 376 13.58 -10.17 2.92
N HIS A 377 13.10 -11.19 3.63
CA HIS A 377 13.21 -11.24 5.08
C HIS A 377 14.67 -11.09 5.55
N GLN A 378 15.62 -11.69 4.84
CA GLN A 378 17.05 -11.49 5.12
C GLN A 378 17.45 -10.01 4.94
N ALA A 379 16.88 -9.29 3.98
CA ALA A 379 17.14 -7.85 3.83
C ALA A 379 16.58 -7.04 5.02
N GLN A 380 15.40 -7.40 5.55
CA GLN A 380 14.86 -6.79 6.78
C GLN A 380 15.79 -7.02 7.97
N LEU A 381 16.29 -8.25 8.18
CA LEU A 381 17.21 -8.58 9.25
C LEU A 381 18.57 -7.83 9.13
N ASN A 382 18.98 -7.52 7.91
CA ASN A 382 20.20 -6.76 7.65
C ASN A 382 20.00 -5.23 7.72
N LEU A 383 18.77 -4.74 7.77
CA LEU A 383 18.44 -3.31 7.62
C LEU A 383 19.28 -2.43 8.54
N ARG A 384 19.30 -2.72 9.84
CA ARG A 384 20.05 -1.93 10.82
C ARG A 384 21.55 -1.87 10.49
N LYS A 385 22.15 -3.02 10.19
CA LYS A 385 23.57 -3.10 9.81
C LYS A 385 23.85 -2.25 8.58
N ASN A 386 23.00 -2.34 7.56
CA ASN A 386 23.17 -1.64 6.30
C ASN A 386 23.00 -0.12 6.46
N VAL A 387 22.00 0.32 7.26
CA VAL A 387 21.77 1.74 7.59
C VAL A 387 22.97 2.33 8.33
N LEU A 388 23.48 1.65 9.35
CA LEU A 388 24.65 2.10 10.10
C LEU A 388 25.92 2.17 9.23
N ALA A 389 26.11 1.22 8.32
CA ALA A 389 27.23 1.24 7.37
C ALA A 389 27.10 2.41 6.37
N ALA A 390 25.91 2.69 5.87
CA ALA A 390 25.65 3.82 4.99
C ALA A 390 25.93 5.15 5.71
N HIS A 391 25.43 5.31 6.94
CA HIS A 391 25.69 6.49 7.76
C HIS A 391 27.19 6.68 8.04
N ALA A 392 27.90 5.62 8.43
CA ALA A 392 29.34 5.68 8.66
C ALA A 392 30.14 6.03 7.40
N ALA A 393 29.61 5.74 6.21
CA ALA A 393 30.18 6.13 4.92
C ALA A 393 29.81 7.57 4.49
N GLY A 394 29.08 8.33 5.32
CA GLY A 394 28.73 9.72 5.09
C GLY A 394 27.39 9.92 4.38
N VAL A 395 26.56 8.88 4.20
CA VAL A 395 25.18 9.05 3.70
C VAL A 395 24.34 9.70 4.80
N LYS A 396 23.71 10.82 4.50
CA LYS A 396 22.76 11.45 5.40
C LYS A 396 21.43 10.68 5.35
N ILE A 397 20.91 10.28 6.52
CA ILE A 397 19.67 9.48 6.61
C ILE A 397 18.73 10.14 7.61
N ASP A 398 17.59 10.58 7.12
CA ASP A 398 16.54 11.22 7.90
C ASP A 398 15.26 10.36 7.84
N SER A 399 14.54 10.24 8.95
CA SER A 399 13.23 9.57 9.01
C SER A 399 12.21 10.47 9.65
N ILE A 400 11.11 10.69 8.94
CA ILE A 400 9.91 11.36 9.42
C ILE A 400 8.89 10.28 9.74
N ALA A 401 8.61 10.08 11.01
CA ALA A 401 7.73 9.04 11.52
C ALA A 401 6.51 9.63 12.22
N GLY A 402 5.35 9.06 11.98
CA GLY A 402 4.15 9.31 12.77
C GLY A 402 4.17 8.48 14.05
N ALA A 403 3.58 8.98 15.11
CA ALA A 403 3.55 8.32 16.41
C ALA A 403 2.29 8.68 17.21
N ASN A 404 2.02 7.92 18.26
CA ASN A 404 0.92 8.09 19.20
C ASN A 404 -0.49 7.87 18.62
N LEU A 405 -0.60 7.20 17.48
CA LEU A 405 -1.87 6.67 16.99
C LEU A 405 -1.83 5.15 17.09
N ALA A 406 -2.89 4.57 17.64
CA ALA A 406 -3.11 3.13 17.55
C ALA A 406 -3.58 2.76 16.14
N PHE A 407 -3.40 1.49 15.74
CA PHE A 407 -3.97 1.01 14.49
C PHE A 407 -5.50 1.15 14.51
N GLY A 408 -6.05 1.76 13.46
CA GLY A 408 -7.48 1.97 13.31
C GLY A 408 -8.03 3.23 13.99
N ASP A 409 -7.25 3.97 14.78
CA ASP A 409 -7.67 5.24 15.41
C ASP A 409 -7.73 6.42 14.43
N ILE A 410 -7.50 6.17 13.14
CA ILE A 410 -7.62 7.22 12.13
C ILE A 410 -9.10 7.56 11.97
N GLU A 411 -9.49 8.73 12.45
CA GLU A 411 -10.84 9.27 12.29
C GLU A 411 -11.24 9.22 10.81
N TYR A 412 -12.40 8.58 10.50
CA TYR A 412 -12.90 8.37 9.14
C TYR A 412 -12.14 7.37 8.25
N SER A 413 -11.17 6.64 8.79
CA SER A 413 -10.51 5.56 8.04
C SER A 413 -11.37 4.30 8.04
N TYR A 414 -11.40 3.59 6.90
CA TYR A 414 -11.98 2.25 6.82
C TYR A 414 -11.26 1.24 7.73
N PHE A 415 -10.04 1.53 8.15
CA PHE A 415 -9.29 0.76 9.12
C PHE A 415 -9.88 0.85 10.53
N SER A 416 -10.72 1.84 10.85
CA SER A 416 -11.41 1.91 12.14
C SER A 416 -12.41 0.77 12.37
N ILE A 417 -12.79 0.03 11.32
CA ILE A 417 -13.60 -1.19 11.43
C ILE A 417 -12.76 -2.38 11.87
N ILE A 418 -11.43 -2.23 11.78
CA ILE A 418 -10.45 -3.25 12.08
C ILE A 418 -9.91 -2.97 13.46
N LYS A 419 -9.97 -3.96 14.34
CA LYS A 419 -9.22 -3.93 15.59
C LYS A 419 -8.05 -4.87 15.50
N SER A 420 -6.85 -4.32 15.63
CA SER A 420 -5.64 -5.08 15.90
C SER A 420 -5.66 -5.55 17.36
N ALA A 421 -5.14 -6.75 17.62
CA ALA A 421 -4.91 -7.22 18.98
C ALA A 421 -3.72 -6.49 19.64
N LEU A 422 -2.93 -5.75 18.86
CA LEU A 422 -1.71 -5.09 19.30
C LEU A 422 -1.98 -3.64 19.68
N ASP A 423 -1.62 -3.27 20.90
CA ASP A 423 -1.50 -1.87 21.34
C ASP A 423 -0.14 -1.33 20.85
N THR A 424 -0.10 -0.94 19.59
CA THR A 424 1.14 -0.57 18.91
C THR A 424 1.18 0.93 18.64
N ASN A 425 2.25 1.58 19.05
CA ASN A 425 2.51 2.98 18.70
C ASN A 425 2.81 3.10 17.21
N SER A 426 2.00 3.84 16.48
CA SER A 426 2.06 3.94 15.02
C SER A 426 1.64 5.33 14.53
N ASP A 427 1.64 5.50 13.20
CA ASP A 427 0.97 6.61 12.50
C ASP A 427 -0.50 6.30 12.16
N GLY A 428 -1.02 5.20 12.69
CA GLY A 428 -2.33 4.61 12.40
C GLY A 428 -2.30 3.49 11.38
N ILE A 429 -1.20 3.30 10.63
CA ILE A 429 -1.02 2.29 9.58
C ILE A 429 0.29 1.52 9.74
N ILE A 430 1.39 2.21 10.05
CA ILE A 430 2.73 1.62 10.14
C ILE A 430 3.28 1.89 11.54
N GLN A 431 3.76 0.86 12.21
CA GLN A 431 4.34 0.97 13.54
C GLN A 431 5.62 1.82 13.54
N LEU A 432 5.84 2.52 14.64
CA LEU A 432 6.97 3.42 14.81
C LEU A 432 8.32 2.73 14.61
N SER A 433 8.47 1.47 15.04
CA SER A 433 9.70 0.69 14.84
C SER A 433 10.07 0.52 13.38
N SER A 434 9.08 0.33 12.49
CA SER A 434 9.30 0.23 11.05
C SER A 434 9.67 1.57 10.43
N THR A 435 8.89 2.63 10.72
CA THR A 435 9.13 3.96 10.13
C THR A 435 10.43 4.62 10.62
N THR A 436 10.98 4.16 11.72
CA THR A 436 12.25 4.63 12.30
C THR A 436 13.43 3.69 12.05
N MET A 437 13.28 2.69 11.16
CA MET A 437 14.34 1.71 10.85
C MET A 437 14.84 0.95 12.08
N GLY A 438 13.94 0.60 13.00
CA GLY A 438 14.26 -0.10 14.24
C GLY A 438 14.80 0.80 15.37
N ALA A 439 14.89 2.10 15.17
CA ALA A 439 15.03 3.02 16.28
C ALA A 439 13.68 3.08 17.00
N THR A 440 13.50 2.32 18.07
CA THR A 440 12.30 2.40 18.89
C THR A 440 12.20 3.80 19.47
N GLY A 441 11.14 4.51 19.11
CA GLY A 441 10.94 5.86 19.62
C GLY A 441 10.92 5.83 21.15
N ALA A 442 11.81 6.59 21.75
CA ALA A 442 11.64 6.92 23.15
C ALA A 442 10.31 7.68 23.28
N ALA A 443 9.43 7.28 24.20
CA ALA A 443 8.28 8.10 24.55
C ALA A 443 8.73 9.54 24.86
N PRO A 444 7.91 10.57 24.63
CA PRO A 444 8.29 11.94 24.93
C PRO A 444 8.92 12.06 26.33
N GLY A 445 10.16 12.56 26.40
CA GLY A 445 10.93 12.69 27.64
C GLY A 445 11.80 11.49 28.02
N GLN A 446 11.75 10.39 27.27
CA GLN A 446 12.68 9.25 27.45
C GLN A 446 13.89 9.35 26.50
N LYS A 447 15.02 8.77 26.91
CA LYS A 447 16.21 8.67 26.06
C LYS A 447 16.14 7.41 25.20
N LEU A 448 16.61 7.51 23.96
CA LEU A 448 16.84 6.32 23.14
C LEU A 448 17.79 5.37 23.87
N PRO A 449 17.57 4.05 23.80
CA PRO A 449 18.52 3.05 24.31
C PRO A 449 19.92 3.28 23.72
N ASP A 450 20.97 3.07 24.52
CA ASP A 450 22.36 3.28 24.08
C ASP A 450 22.74 2.40 22.87
N SER A 451 22.04 1.27 22.68
CA SER A 451 22.19 0.41 21.51
C SER A 451 21.76 1.08 20.18
N TYR A 452 21.09 2.23 20.21
CA TYR A 452 20.67 3.01 19.04
C TYR A 452 21.46 4.32 18.87
N LYS A 453 22.37 4.61 19.75
CA LYS A 453 23.27 5.73 19.55
C LYS A 453 24.45 5.30 18.67
N PRO A 454 24.84 6.13 17.69
CA PRO A 454 26.03 5.89 16.88
C PRO A 454 27.29 5.88 17.72
#